data_fff98524b8c28f5d0cefaf624719c783
#
_entry.id   fff98524b8c28f5d0cefaf624719c783
#
_cell.length_a   1.000
_cell.length_b   1.000
_cell.length_c   1.000
_cell.angle_alpha   90.00
_cell.angle_beta   90.00
_cell.angle_gamma   90.00
#
_symmetry.space_group_name_H-M   'P 1'
#
loop_
_entity.id
_entity.type
_entity.pdbx_description
1 polymer ?
#
loop_
_entity_poly.entity_id
_entity_poly.type
_entity_poly.pdbx_seq_one_letter_code
_entity_poly.pdbx_strand_id
1 'polypeptide(L)'
;LTAGYFGLGVLPTLLESTRLVSYGASTHFSGLTDSVFRWLIVPVLFIIMIGGSFIKSVISASVAKETTEATRARGYSIFYMMVNIGAFTGKTVIDPLRNMIGDQAYIYINYFSGFMTLIALLAVFFLYKSTHTVGEGKSMREIGQGFLRIVTNWRLLILILIITGFWMVQHQLYATMPKYVIRMAGETAKPGWIANVNPFVVVCCVSFVTRWMAKRSAITSMNIGMFLIPVSALLM
;
A
#
# COMPACT_ATOMS: atom_id res chain seq x y z
N LEU A 1 6.00 -5.39 -9.58
CA LEU A 1 4.60 -5.07 -9.32
C LEU A 1 3.72 -5.31 -10.53
N THR A 2 4.00 -4.73 -11.68
CA THR A 2 3.21 -4.88 -12.92
C THR A 2 2.98 -6.34 -13.27
N ALA A 3 4.06 -7.15 -13.34
CA ALA A 3 3.95 -8.58 -13.62
C ALA A 3 3.08 -9.34 -12.58
N GLY A 4 3.15 -8.96 -11.31
CA GLY A 4 2.34 -9.57 -10.27
C GLY A 4 0.85 -9.25 -10.40
N TYR A 5 0.49 -8.00 -10.68
CA TYR A 5 -0.92 -7.63 -10.87
C TYR A 5 -1.52 -8.26 -12.15
N PHE A 6 -0.78 -8.29 -13.25
CA PHE A 6 -1.22 -9.02 -14.44
C PHE A 6 -1.32 -10.53 -14.14
N GLY A 7 -0.39 -11.08 -13.36
CA GLY A 7 -0.47 -12.47 -12.91
C GLY A 7 -1.74 -12.77 -12.13
N LEU A 8 -2.17 -11.89 -11.20
CA LEU A 8 -3.44 -12.03 -10.49
C LEU A 8 -4.66 -11.94 -11.42
N GLY A 9 -4.59 -11.10 -12.46
CA GLY A 9 -5.66 -11.00 -13.45
C GLY A 9 -5.76 -12.22 -14.36
N VAL A 10 -4.61 -12.76 -14.79
CA VAL A 10 -4.55 -13.90 -15.74
C VAL A 10 -4.78 -15.24 -15.03
N LEU A 11 -4.36 -15.40 -13.77
CA LEU A 11 -4.38 -16.67 -13.06
C LEU A 11 -5.74 -17.37 -13.05
N PRO A 12 -6.89 -16.73 -12.73
CA PRO A 12 -8.19 -17.37 -12.76
C PRO A 12 -8.55 -17.89 -14.15
N THR A 13 -8.37 -17.06 -15.18
CA THR A 13 -8.67 -17.41 -16.57
C THR A 13 -7.78 -18.55 -17.08
N LEU A 14 -6.51 -18.57 -16.67
CA LEU A 14 -5.57 -19.64 -17.04
C LEU A 14 -5.97 -20.97 -16.38
N LEU A 15 -6.38 -20.96 -15.12
CA LEU A 15 -6.82 -22.16 -14.41
C LEU A 15 -8.11 -22.75 -15.02
N GLU A 16 -9.01 -21.88 -15.46
CA GLU A 16 -10.24 -22.30 -16.14
C GLU A 16 -9.96 -22.84 -17.55
N SER A 17 -9.15 -22.16 -18.35
CA SER A 17 -8.80 -22.57 -19.72
C SER A 17 -8.03 -23.88 -19.77
N THR A 18 -7.21 -24.16 -18.76
CA THR A 18 -6.48 -25.43 -18.63
C THR A 18 -7.35 -26.56 -18.03
N ARG A 19 -8.61 -26.30 -17.73
CA ARG A 19 -9.56 -27.24 -17.09
C ARG A 19 -9.08 -27.79 -15.74
N LEU A 20 -8.12 -27.15 -15.11
CA LEU A 20 -7.63 -27.53 -13.81
C LEU A 20 -8.63 -27.14 -12.70
N VAL A 21 -9.45 -26.14 -12.96
CA VAL A 21 -10.51 -25.66 -12.08
C VAL A 21 -11.73 -25.33 -12.94
N SER A 22 -12.91 -25.70 -12.48
CA SER A 22 -14.18 -25.23 -13.06
C SER A 22 -14.78 -24.22 -12.12
N TYR A 23 -14.85 -22.95 -12.54
CA TYR A 23 -15.65 -21.95 -11.86
C TYR A 23 -17.10 -22.14 -12.34
N GLY A 24 -17.98 -22.63 -11.45
CA GLY A 24 -19.38 -22.80 -11.79
C GLY A 24 -20.04 -21.49 -12.18
N ALA A 25 -21.08 -21.57 -13.01
CA ALA A 25 -21.85 -20.42 -13.51
C ALA A 25 -22.63 -19.63 -12.42
N SER A 26 -22.54 -20.04 -11.16
CA SER A 26 -23.16 -19.34 -10.03
C SER A 26 -22.35 -18.11 -9.65
N THR A 27 -23.03 -16.99 -9.46
CA THR A 27 -22.51 -15.70 -8.98
C THR A 27 -21.82 -15.77 -7.59
N HIS A 28 -21.88 -16.90 -6.91
CA HIS A 28 -21.17 -17.14 -5.67
C HIS A 28 -19.84 -17.82 -5.95
N PHE A 29 -18.79 -17.03 -5.86
CA PHE A 29 -17.41 -17.51 -5.89
C PHE A 29 -17.15 -18.33 -4.62
N SER A 30 -17.40 -19.64 -4.66
CA SER A 30 -17.17 -20.53 -3.51
C SER A 30 -15.69 -20.77 -3.23
N GLY A 31 -14.78 -20.13 -3.99
CA GLY A 31 -13.34 -20.25 -3.82
C GLY A 31 -12.80 -21.66 -4.11
N LEU A 32 -11.49 -21.79 -4.21
CA LEU A 32 -10.80 -23.04 -4.43
C LEU A 32 -10.48 -23.75 -3.10
N THR A 33 -11.46 -23.88 -2.20
CA THR A 33 -11.23 -24.42 -0.83
C THR A 33 -10.65 -25.82 -0.85
N ASP A 34 -11.06 -26.67 -1.80
CA ASP A 34 -10.68 -28.08 -1.86
C ASP A 34 -9.59 -28.40 -2.90
N SER A 35 -9.14 -27.37 -3.64
CA SER A 35 -8.13 -27.56 -4.68
C SER A 35 -6.74 -27.11 -4.22
N VAL A 36 -5.73 -27.92 -4.52
CA VAL A 36 -4.31 -27.58 -4.31
C VAL A 36 -3.91 -26.33 -5.11
N PHE A 37 -4.57 -26.09 -6.24
CA PHE A 37 -4.29 -24.94 -7.12
C PHE A 37 -4.55 -23.57 -6.47
N ARG A 38 -5.28 -23.50 -5.35
CA ARG A 38 -5.43 -22.27 -4.54
C ARG A 38 -4.08 -21.68 -4.13
N TRP A 39 -3.06 -22.51 -3.97
CA TRP A 39 -1.73 -22.05 -3.55
C TRP A 39 -0.93 -21.36 -4.64
N LEU A 40 -1.36 -21.43 -5.92
CA LEU A 40 -0.72 -20.71 -7.03
C LEU A 40 -0.82 -19.19 -6.91
N ILE A 41 -1.74 -18.69 -6.09
CA ILE A 41 -1.81 -17.25 -5.77
C ILE A 41 -0.59 -16.79 -4.96
N VAL A 42 -0.01 -17.66 -4.13
CA VAL A 42 1.08 -17.31 -3.22
C VAL A 42 2.34 -16.80 -3.96
N PRO A 43 2.89 -17.49 -4.97
CA PRO A 43 4.04 -16.97 -5.70
C PRO A 43 3.73 -15.65 -6.43
N VAL A 44 2.51 -15.45 -6.92
CA VAL A 44 2.11 -14.19 -7.55
C VAL A 44 2.08 -13.05 -6.54
N LEU A 45 1.53 -13.29 -5.35
CA LEU A 45 1.57 -12.33 -4.24
C LEU A 45 3.01 -12.02 -3.80
N PHE A 46 3.89 -13.02 -3.79
CA PHE A 46 5.30 -12.85 -3.48
C PHE A 46 5.98 -11.86 -4.45
N ILE A 47 5.71 -11.96 -5.75
CA ILE A 47 6.22 -11.03 -6.76
C ILE A 47 5.73 -9.60 -6.48
N ILE A 48 4.46 -9.44 -6.09
CA ILE A 48 3.90 -8.12 -5.73
C ILE A 48 4.59 -7.57 -4.47
N MET A 49 4.78 -8.39 -3.45
CA MET A 49 5.42 -7.99 -2.20
C MET A 49 6.87 -7.54 -2.40
N ILE A 50 7.66 -8.31 -3.15
CA ILE A 50 9.04 -7.96 -3.48
C ILE A 50 9.06 -6.63 -4.25
N GLY A 51 8.26 -6.50 -5.31
CA GLY A 51 8.20 -5.28 -6.09
C GLY A 51 7.76 -4.06 -5.27
N GLY A 52 6.79 -4.22 -4.37
CA GLY A 52 6.31 -3.17 -3.47
C GLY A 52 7.37 -2.71 -2.47
N SER A 53 8.15 -3.65 -1.93
CA SER A 53 9.22 -3.35 -0.98
C SER A 53 10.32 -2.49 -1.62
N PHE A 54 10.73 -2.80 -2.84
CA PHE A 54 11.72 -2.01 -3.57
C PHE A 54 11.22 -0.59 -3.85
N ILE A 55 9.99 -0.44 -4.36
CA ILE A 55 9.45 0.87 -4.73
C ILE A 55 9.38 1.80 -3.51
N LYS A 56 8.82 1.32 -2.40
CA LYS A 56 8.64 2.14 -1.20
C LYS A 56 9.99 2.64 -0.66
N SER A 57 11.00 1.78 -0.63
CA SER A 57 12.33 2.12 -0.13
C SER A 57 13.04 3.12 -1.05
N VAL A 58 13.00 2.89 -2.37
CA VAL A 58 13.65 3.75 -3.36
C VAL A 58 13.04 5.15 -3.39
N ILE A 59 11.70 5.26 -3.41
CA ILE A 59 11.04 6.56 -3.45
C ILE A 59 11.35 7.37 -2.18
N SER A 60 11.27 6.75 -1.00
CA SER A 60 11.60 7.44 0.26
C SER A 60 13.06 7.94 0.29
N ALA A 61 14.00 7.12 -0.22
CA ALA A 61 15.39 7.51 -0.33
C ALA A 61 15.60 8.64 -1.37
N SER A 62 14.87 8.60 -2.49
CA SER A 62 14.91 9.66 -3.50
C SER A 62 14.43 11.00 -2.96
N VAL A 63 13.30 11.02 -2.24
CA VAL A 63 12.82 12.25 -1.58
C VAL A 63 13.86 12.80 -0.61
N ALA A 64 14.54 11.94 0.16
CA ALA A 64 15.59 12.38 1.08
C ALA A 64 16.80 12.96 0.38
N LYS A 65 17.16 12.45 -0.81
CA LYS A 65 18.31 12.92 -1.60
C LYS A 65 18.01 14.23 -2.35
N GLU A 66 16.80 14.38 -2.86
CA GLU A 66 16.37 15.58 -3.62
C GLU A 66 15.95 16.75 -2.72
N THR A 67 15.99 16.58 -1.39
CA THR A 67 15.60 17.60 -0.43
C THR A 67 16.73 17.93 0.53
N THR A 68 16.89 19.22 0.87
CA THR A 68 17.79 19.69 1.93
C THR A 68 17.15 19.47 3.31
N GLU A 69 17.92 19.58 4.39
CA GLU A 69 17.37 19.46 5.75
C GLU A 69 16.22 20.44 6.02
N ALA A 70 16.33 21.67 5.51
CA ALA A 70 15.30 22.68 5.66
C ALA A 70 14.01 22.38 4.89
N THR A 71 14.10 21.72 3.73
CA THR A 71 12.96 21.43 2.85
C THR A 71 12.45 20.00 2.97
N ARG A 72 13.13 19.13 3.71
CA ARG A 72 12.84 17.69 3.82
C ARG A 72 11.42 17.39 4.31
N ALA A 73 10.97 18.09 5.35
CA ALA A 73 9.61 17.93 5.88
C ALA A 73 8.55 18.27 4.83
N ARG A 74 8.76 19.34 4.04
CA ARG A 74 7.89 19.73 2.94
C ARG A 74 7.92 18.72 1.79
N GLY A 75 9.10 18.20 1.44
CA GLY A 75 9.25 17.16 0.43
C GLY A 75 8.45 15.89 0.77
N TYR A 76 8.58 15.41 1.99
CA TYR A 76 7.78 14.27 2.45
C TYR A 76 6.29 14.57 2.52
N SER A 77 5.89 15.78 2.92
CA SER A 77 4.48 16.20 2.93
C SER A 77 3.86 16.11 1.53
N ILE A 78 4.55 16.63 0.51
CA ILE A 78 4.11 16.54 -0.89
C ILE A 78 4.06 15.08 -1.35
N PHE A 79 5.09 14.30 -1.03
CA PHE A 79 5.12 12.87 -1.35
C PHE A 79 3.90 12.13 -0.78
N TYR A 80 3.62 12.30 0.52
CA TYR A 80 2.46 11.67 1.15
C TYR A 80 1.13 12.17 0.59
N MET A 81 1.03 13.45 0.24
CA MET A 81 -0.14 13.99 -0.44
C MET A 81 -0.38 13.29 -1.77
N MET A 82 0.65 13.13 -2.61
CA MET A 82 0.54 12.43 -3.90
C MET A 82 0.17 10.95 -3.74
N VAL A 83 0.74 10.26 -2.77
CA VAL A 83 0.37 8.87 -2.44
C VAL A 83 -1.12 8.77 -2.09
N ASN A 84 -1.65 9.72 -1.31
CA ASN A 84 -3.05 9.72 -0.91
C ASN A 84 -4.00 10.14 -2.04
N ILE A 85 -3.58 11.03 -2.94
CA ILE A 85 -4.33 11.31 -4.19
C ILE A 85 -4.45 10.02 -5.01
N GLY A 86 -3.34 9.28 -5.20
CA GLY A 86 -3.36 8.00 -5.89
C GLY A 86 -4.26 6.96 -5.20
N ALA A 87 -4.20 6.87 -3.87
CA ALA A 87 -5.04 5.96 -3.09
C ALA A 87 -6.53 6.33 -3.18
N PHE A 88 -6.85 7.61 -3.16
CA PHE A 88 -8.22 8.12 -3.31
C PHE A 88 -8.79 7.77 -4.68
N THR A 89 -8.07 8.13 -5.75
CA THR A 89 -8.51 7.85 -7.12
C THR A 89 -8.63 6.35 -7.39
N GLY A 90 -7.65 5.55 -6.96
CA GLY A 90 -7.68 4.09 -7.12
C GLY A 90 -8.89 3.44 -6.44
N LYS A 91 -9.16 3.79 -5.18
CA LYS A 91 -10.31 3.25 -4.44
C LYS A 91 -11.66 3.71 -5.00
N THR A 92 -11.73 4.93 -5.54
CA THR A 92 -12.96 5.46 -6.14
C THR A 92 -13.43 4.63 -7.33
N VAL A 93 -12.52 4.00 -8.07
CA VAL A 93 -12.85 3.17 -9.24
C VAL A 93 -13.37 1.79 -8.85
N ILE A 94 -13.03 1.27 -7.66
CA ILE A 94 -13.33 -0.11 -7.26
C ILE A 94 -14.84 -0.36 -7.15
N ASP A 95 -15.56 0.47 -6.39
CA ASP A 95 -17.00 0.24 -6.15
C ASP A 95 -17.85 0.38 -7.42
N PRO A 96 -17.66 1.41 -8.30
CA PRO A 96 -18.33 1.47 -9.59
C PRO A 96 -18.04 0.26 -10.46
N LEU A 97 -16.81 -0.18 -10.56
CA LEU A 97 -16.42 -1.33 -11.36
C LEU A 97 -17.06 -2.63 -10.86
N ARG A 98 -17.10 -2.82 -9.54
CA ARG A 98 -17.79 -3.94 -8.91
C ARG A 98 -19.29 -3.93 -9.19
N ASN A 99 -19.93 -2.78 -9.13
CA ASN A 99 -21.36 -2.65 -9.40
C ASN A 99 -21.73 -2.91 -10.88
N MET A 100 -20.80 -2.58 -11.80
CA MET A 100 -21.03 -2.77 -13.23
C MET A 100 -20.80 -4.21 -13.72
N ILE A 101 -19.81 -4.90 -13.14
CA ILE A 101 -19.30 -6.19 -13.67
C ILE A 101 -19.64 -7.36 -12.72
N GLY A 102 -20.01 -7.07 -11.44
CA GLY A 102 -20.29 -8.10 -10.45
C GLY A 102 -19.01 -8.80 -9.96
N ASP A 103 -19.08 -10.10 -9.72
CA ASP A 103 -18.01 -10.88 -9.09
C ASP A 103 -16.72 -10.98 -9.92
N GLN A 104 -16.81 -10.84 -11.25
CA GLN A 104 -15.64 -10.78 -12.12
C GLN A 104 -14.86 -9.46 -12.02
N ALA A 105 -15.40 -8.46 -11.32
CA ALA A 105 -14.76 -7.17 -11.14
C ALA A 105 -13.34 -7.28 -10.54
N TYR A 106 -13.09 -8.27 -9.68
CA TYR A 106 -11.75 -8.48 -9.08
C TYR A 106 -10.68 -8.77 -10.14
N ILE A 107 -10.99 -9.48 -11.22
CA ILE A 107 -10.08 -9.74 -12.33
C ILE A 107 -9.74 -8.41 -13.03
N TYR A 108 -10.75 -7.62 -13.35
CA TYR A 108 -10.58 -6.33 -14.03
C TYR A 108 -9.87 -5.29 -13.13
N ILE A 109 -10.10 -5.30 -11.81
CA ILE A 109 -9.37 -4.46 -10.85
C ILE A 109 -7.87 -4.80 -10.87
N ASN A 110 -7.51 -6.07 -10.96
CA ASN A 110 -6.11 -6.49 -11.06
C ASN A 110 -5.49 -6.06 -12.39
N TYR A 111 -6.20 -6.18 -13.51
CA TYR A 111 -5.73 -5.64 -14.80
C TYR A 111 -5.58 -4.13 -14.76
N PHE A 112 -6.54 -3.40 -14.20
CA PHE A 112 -6.45 -1.96 -13.99
C PHE A 112 -5.22 -1.59 -13.16
N SER A 113 -4.98 -2.27 -12.05
CA SER A 113 -3.81 -2.07 -11.21
C SER A 113 -2.51 -2.36 -11.97
N GLY A 114 -2.47 -3.44 -12.74
CA GLY A 114 -1.35 -3.79 -13.60
C GLY A 114 -1.06 -2.72 -14.64
N PHE A 115 -2.10 -2.19 -15.28
CA PHE A 115 -1.98 -1.12 -16.28
C PHE A 115 -1.49 0.20 -15.66
N MET A 116 -2.03 0.59 -14.50
CA MET A 116 -1.57 1.79 -13.78
C MET A 116 -0.11 1.67 -13.33
N THR A 117 0.32 0.50 -12.87
CA THR A 117 1.73 0.27 -12.52
C THR A 117 2.64 0.24 -13.75
N LEU A 118 2.14 -0.19 -14.91
CA LEU A 118 2.86 -0.11 -16.18
C LEU A 118 3.06 1.34 -16.62
N ILE A 119 2.01 2.16 -16.56
CA ILE A 119 2.10 3.61 -16.84
C ILE A 119 3.12 4.27 -15.90
N ALA A 120 3.08 3.96 -14.61
CA ALA A 120 4.04 4.47 -13.65
C ALA A 120 5.48 4.04 -13.97
N LEU A 121 5.69 2.79 -14.39
CA LEU A 121 7.00 2.29 -14.85
C LEU A 121 7.52 3.08 -16.05
N LEU A 122 6.67 3.26 -17.06
CA LEU A 122 7.02 4.03 -18.26
C LEU A 122 7.31 5.51 -17.93
N ALA A 123 6.49 6.11 -17.07
CA ALA A 123 6.71 7.47 -16.61
C ALA A 123 8.06 7.63 -15.89
N VAL A 124 8.41 6.72 -15.01
CA VAL A 124 9.72 6.73 -14.34
C VAL A 124 10.85 6.53 -15.37
N PHE A 125 10.71 5.59 -16.29
CA PHE A 125 11.73 5.28 -17.27
C PHE A 125 12.02 6.44 -18.21
N PHE A 126 10.98 7.13 -18.68
CA PHE A 126 11.14 8.22 -19.66
C PHE A 126 11.34 9.61 -19.04
N LEU A 127 10.71 9.87 -17.89
CA LEU A 127 10.68 11.22 -17.31
C LEU A 127 11.66 11.40 -16.15
N TYR A 128 11.97 10.34 -15.40
CA TYR A 128 12.87 10.47 -14.26
C TYR A 128 14.33 10.37 -14.68
N LYS A 129 15.06 11.49 -14.52
CA LYS A 129 16.51 11.54 -14.67
C LYS A 129 17.11 11.75 -13.28
N SER A 130 17.87 10.79 -12.78
CA SER A 130 18.60 10.96 -11.54
C SER A 130 19.69 12.02 -11.71
N THR A 131 19.67 13.05 -10.87
CA THR A 131 20.69 14.09 -10.81
C THR A 131 21.91 13.65 -10.00
N HIS A 132 21.77 12.59 -9.22
CA HIS A 132 22.84 12.06 -8.38
C HIS A 132 23.54 10.88 -9.06
N THR A 133 24.87 10.87 -8.96
CA THR A 133 25.70 9.73 -9.38
C THR A 133 25.25 8.47 -8.64
N VAL A 134 25.17 7.37 -9.37
CA VAL A 134 24.91 6.05 -8.80
C VAL A 134 26.05 5.78 -7.81
N GLY A 135 25.72 5.70 -6.52
CA GLY A 135 26.71 5.32 -5.52
C GLY A 135 27.18 3.88 -5.75
N GLU A 136 28.40 3.57 -5.39
CA GLU A 136 28.89 2.21 -5.41
C GLU A 136 27.96 1.31 -4.60
N GLY A 137 27.48 0.23 -5.22
CA GLY A 137 26.57 -0.72 -4.56
C GLY A 137 27.27 -1.33 -3.34
N LYS A 138 26.58 -1.33 -2.19
CA LYS A 138 27.10 -1.96 -0.98
C LYS A 138 27.25 -3.46 -1.20
N SER A 139 28.38 -4.01 -0.80
CA SER A 139 28.60 -5.45 -0.78
C SER A 139 27.58 -6.15 0.14
N MET A 140 27.21 -7.41 -0.17
CA MET A 140 26.33 -8.22 0.68
C MET A 140 26.84 -8.33 2.12
N ARG A 141 28.16 -8.31 2.32
CA ARG A 141 28.79 -8.29 3.64
C ARG A 141 28.49 -6.96 4.39
N GLU A 142 28.56 -5.83 3.72
CA GLU A 142 28.24 -4.51 4.30
C GLU A 142 26.76 -4.39 4.63
N ILE A 143 25.89 -4.95 3.79
CA ILE A 143 24.44 -5.03 4.05
C ILE A 143 24.19 -5.86 5.31
N GLY A 144 24.82 -7.04 5.42
CA GLY A 144 24.71 -7.90 6.59
C GLY A 144 25.24 -7.24 7.87
N GLN A 145 26.37 -6.54 7.80
CA GLN A 145 26.90 -5.80 8.92
C GLN A 145 26.00 -4.61 9.32
N GLY A 146 25.40 -3.94 8.35
CA GLY A 146 24.41 -2.88 8.60
C GLY A 146 23.18 -3.43 9.33
N PHE A 147 22.68 -4.58 8.91
CA PHE A 147 21.57 -5.26 9.57
C PHE A 147 21.91 -5.66 11.01
N LEU A 148 23.08 -6.26 11.24
CA LEU A 148 23.54 -6.60 12.58
C LEU A 148 23.63 -5.37 13.49
N ARG A 149 24.13 -4.23 13.00
CA ARG A 149 24.17 -2.98 13.77
C ARG A 149 22.78 -2.51 14.18
N ILE A 150 21.78 -2.66 13.31
CA ILE A 150 20.37 -2.32 13.62
C ILE A 150 19.84 -3.21 14.74
N VAL A 151 20.03 -4.53 14.62
CA VAL A 151 19.52 -5.51 15.60
C VAL A 151 20.25 -5.40 16.94
N THR A 152 21.53 -5.02 16.94
CA THR A 152 22.31 -4.84 18.17
C THR A 152 22.00 -3.50 18.87
N ASN A 153 21.48 -2.51 18.16
CA ASN A 153 21.09 -1.24 18.74
C ASN A 153 19.71 -1.31 19.40
N TRP A 154 19.69 -1.56 20.72
CA TRP A 154 18.46 -1.73 21.49
C TRP A 154 17.48 -0.55 21.37
N ARG A 155 17.98 0.68 21.36
CA ARG A 155 17.13 1.88 21.22
C ARG A 155 16.44 1.93 19.86
N LEU A 156 17.17 1.60 18.81
CA LEU A 156 16.63 1.54 17.45
C LEU A 156 15.66 0.37 17.30
N LEU A 157 15.95 -0.77 17.91
CA LEU A 157 15.06 -1.94 17.89
C LEU A 157 13.72 -1.65 18.55
N ILE A 158 13.73 -1.03 19.74
CA ILE A 158 12.50 -0.61 20.43
C ILE A 158 11.69 0.34 19.54
N LEU A 159 12.34 1.35 18.93
CA LEU A 159 11.65 2.28 18.04
C LEU A 159 11.01 1.57 16.85
N ILE A 160 11.70 0.62 16.24
CA ILE A 160 11.17 -0.21 15.14
C ILE A 160 9.96 -1.02 15.62
N LEU A 161 10.03 -1.64 16.80
CA LEU A 161 8.91 -2.43 17.35
C LEU A 161 7.68 -1.56 17.63
N ILE A 162 7.86 -0.37 18.20
CA ILE A 162 6.77 0.59 18.44
C ILE A 162 6.12 1.00 17.11
N ILE A 163 6.92 1.36 16.12
CA ILE A 163 6.40 1.74 14.79
C ILE A 163 5.72 0.55 14.11
N THR A 164 6.26 -0.65 14.25
CA THR A 164 5.64 -1.87 13.73
C THR A 164 4.27 -2.12 14.36
N GLY A 165 4.15 -2.01 15.69
CA GLY A 165 2.88 -2.13 16.40
C GLY A 165 1.84 -1.10 15.91
N PHE A 166 2.27 0.16 15.74
CA PHE A 166 1.42 1.20 15.15
C PHE A 166 0.90 0.81 13.75
N TRP A 167 1.78 0.37 12.86
CA TRP A 167 1.37 -0.02 11.51
C TRP A 167 0.51 -1.27 11.49
N MET A 168 0.70 -2.21 12.41
CA MET A 168 -0.20 -3.38 12.55
C MET A 168 -1.63 -2.94 12.84
N VAL A 169 -1.84 -2.05 13.80
CA VAL A 169 -3.17 -1.50 14.13
C VAL A 169 -3.75 -0.74 12.94
N GLN A 170 -2.95 0.10 12.30
CA GLN A 170 -3.38 0.90 11.15
C GLN A 170 -3.79 0.03 9.95
N HIS A 171 -3.06 -1.04 9.66
CA HIS A 171 -3.40 -1.96 8.57
C HIS A 171 -4.62 -2.84 8.92
N GLN A 172 -4.82 -3.16 10.21
CA GLN A 172 -6.00 -3.89 10.66
C GLN A 172 -7.28 -3.12 10.36
N LEU A 173 -7.26 -1.80 10.44
CA LEU A 173 -8.40 -0.96 10.06
C LEU A 173 -8.83 -1.23 8.60
N TYR A 174 -7.87 -1.34 7.67
CA TYR A 174 -8.18 -1.62 6.26
C TYR A 174 -8.69 -3.05 6.02
N ALA A 175 -8.33 -4.01 6.87
CA ALA A 175 -8.77 -5.40 6.75
C ALA A 175 -10.17 -5.62 7.35
N THR A 176 -10.47 -4.99 8.49
CA THR A 176 -11.72 -5.20 9.25
C THR A 176 -12.82 -4.22 8.87
N MET A 177 -12.48 -2.96 8.59
CA MET A 177 -13.47 -1.92 8.32
C MET A 177 -14.44 -2.26 7.17
N PRO A 178 -14.00 -2.78 6.00
CA PRO A 178 -14.93 -3.15 4.94
C PRO A 178 -15.97 -4.20 5.39
N LYS A 179 -15.53 -5.19 6.16
CA LYS A 179 -16.43 -6.23 6.70
C LYS A 179 -17.39 -5.66 7.73
N TYR A 180 -16.91 -4.77 8.59
CA TYR A 180 -17.73 -4.09 9.58
C TYR A 180 -18.81 -3.23 8.92
N VAL A 181 -18.45 -2.44 7.92
CA VAL A 181 -19.36 -1.59 7.17
C VAL A 181 -20.48 -2.42 6.51
N ILE A 182 -20.13 -3.53 5.86
CA ILE A 182 -21.12 -4.42 5.25
C ILE A 182 -22.06 -5.01 6.30
N ARG A 183 -21.53 -5.40 7.45
CA ARG A 183 -22.36 -5.96 8.55
C ARG A 183 -23.31 -4.95 9.16
N MET A 184 -22.90 -3.68 9.28
CA MET A 184 -23.70 -2.64 9.92
C MET A 184 -24.67 -1.95 8.95
N ALA A 185 -24.25 -1.72 7.70
CA ALA A 185 -25.00 -0.96 6.71
C ALA A 185 -25.60 -1.83 5.58
N GLY A 186 -25.32 -3.15 5.57
CA GLY A 186 -25.84 -4.09 4.60
C GLY A 186 -24.99 -4.24 3.34
N GLU A 187 -25.38 -5.20 2.49
CA GLU A 187 -24.67 -5.58 1.26
C GLU A 187 -24.56 -4.44 0.22
N THR A 188 -25.48 -3.46 0.28
CA THR A 188 -25.48 -2.29 -0.61
C THR A 188 -24.47 -1.21 -0.19
N ALA A 189 -23.85 -1.37 0.98
CA ALA A 189 -22.85 -0.42 1.46
C ALA A 189 -21.64 -0.34 0.51
N LYS A 190 -21.04 0.84 0.44
CA LYS A 190 -19.86 1.12 -0.38
C LYS A 190 -18.62 1.28 0.49
N PRO A 191 -18.00 0.17 0.96
CA PRO A 191 -16.88 0.24 1.90
C PRO A 191 -15.65 0.94 1.30
N GLY A 192 -15.45 0.89 0.01
CA GLY A 192 -14.38 1.60 -0.69
C GLY A 192 -14.51 3.13 -0.55
N TRP A 193 -15.72 3.65 -0.65
CA TRP A 193 -15.98 5.08 -0.47
C TRP A 193 -15.77 5.54 0.97
N ILE A 194 -16.19 4.73 1.93
CA ILE A 194 -15.95 5.02 3.36
C ILE A 194 -14.45 5.00 3.65
N ALA A 195 -13.71 4.03 3.12
CA ALA A 195 -12.26 3.97 3.24
C ALA A 195 -11.53 5.14 2.55
N ASN A 196 -12.20 5.85 1.62
CA ASN A 196 -11.66 7.05 0.95
C ASN A 196 -11.67 8.30 1.83
N VAL A 197 -12.42 8.33 2.92
CA VAL A 197 -12.39 9.45 3.87
C VAL A 197 -10.97 9.71 4.39
N ASN A 198 -10.23 8.65 4.72
CA ASN A 198 -8.86 8.78 5.21
C ASN A 198 -7.93 9.48 4.19
N PRO A 199 -7.70 8.97 2.94
CA PRO A 199 -6.83 9.65 1.99
C PRO A 199 -7.34 11.05 1.63
N PHE A 200 -8.64 11.28 1.60
CA PHE A 200 -9.21 12.62 1.39
C PHE A 200 -8.78 13.61 2.49
N VAL A 201 -8.96 13.24 3.75
CA VAL A 201 -8.54 14.07 4.89
C VAL A 201 -7.03 14.33 4.87
N VAL A 202 -6.23 13.31 4.55
CA VAL A 202 -4.77 13.48 4.42
C VAL A 202 -4.44 14.48 3.33
N VAL A 203 -5.03 14.38 2.14
CA VAL A 203 -4.78 15.32 1.04
C VAL A 203 -5.10 16.77 1.46
N CYS A 204 -6.23 16.98 2.12
CA CYS A 204 -6.64 18.32 2.56
C CYS A 204 -5.79 18.89 3.71
N CYS A 205 -5.39 18.03 4.66
CA CYS A 205 -4.85 18.49 5.94
C CYS A 205 -3.33 18.32 6.07
N VAL A 206 -2.66 17.46 5.28
CA VAL A 206 -1.25 17.12 5.49
C VAL A 206 -0.32 18.34 5.47
N SER A 207 -0.52 19.28 4.55
CA SER A 207 0.31 20.49 4.47
C SER A 207 0.11 21.42 5.67
N PHE A 208 -1.12 21.53 6.16
CA PHE A 208 -1.44 22.31 7.36
C PHE A 208 -0.82 21.66 8.60
N VAL A 209 -1.03 20.36 8.79
CA VAL A 209 -0.48 19.59 9.91
C VAL A 209 1.05 19.65 9.92
N THR A 210 1.69 19.50 8.74
CA THR A 210 3.15 19.58 8.62
C THR A 210 3.68 20.95 9.05
N ARG A 211 3.02 22.05 8.65
CA ARG A 211 3.41 23.40 9.10
C ARG A 211 3.23 23.59 10.61
N TRP A 212 2.13 23.09 11.14
CA TRP A 212 1.84 23.21 12.59
C TRP A 212 2.85 22.39 13.42
N MET A 213 3.24 21.22 12.93
CA MET A 213 4.21 20.35 13.59
C MET A 213 5.68 20.72 13.35
N ALA A 214 5.98 21.57 12.36
CA ALA A 214 7.36 21.93 11.96
C ALA A 214 8.22 22.52 13.10
N LYS A 215 7.58 23.13 14.10
CA LYS A 215 8.25 23.69 15.28
C LYS A 215 8.44 22.67 16.43
N ARG A 216 7.98 21.43 16.27
CA ARG A 216 8.02 20.38 17.30
C ARG A 216 9.06 19.31 16.94
N SER A 217 9.56 18.62 17.97
CA SER A 217 10.46 17.48 17.72
C SER A 217 9.71 16.34 17.01
N ALA A 218 10.45 15.53 16.25
CA ALA A 218 9.88 14.36 15.56
C ALA A 218 9.20 13.39 16.56
N ILE A 219 9.79 13.18 17.73
CA ILE A 219 9.24 12.32 18.79
C ILE A 219 7.92 12.89 19.33
N THR A 220 7.85 14.20 19.58
CA THR A 220 6.62 14.84 20.05
C THR A 220 5.50 14.72 19.03
N SER A 221 5.81 14.93 17.76
CA SER A 221 4.83 14.80 16.67
C SER A 221 4.32 13.36 16.53
N MET A 222 5.21 12.38 16.67
CA MET A 222 4.88 10.96 16.66
C MET A 222 3.97 10.59 17.85
N ASN A 223 4.29 11.04 19.07
CA ASN A 223 3.50 10.77 20.26
C ASN A 223 2.09 11.35 20.15
N ILE A 224 1.95 12.57 19.62
CA ILE A 224 0.62 13.17 19.36
C ILE A 224 -0.18 12.30 18.39
N GLY A 225 0.42 11.87 17.27
CA GLY A 225 -0.23 11.01 16.30
C GLY A 225 -0.65 9.65 16.90
N MET A 226 0.22 9.03 17.67
CA MET A 226 -0.07 7.75 18.34
C MET A 226 -1.19 7.88 19.38
N PHE A 227 -1.28 9.01 20.09
CA PHE A 227 -2.34 9.23 21.06
C PHE A 227 -3.71 9.45 20.40
N LEU A 228 -3.77 10.03 19.21
CA LEU A 228 -5.03 10.24 18.49
C LEU A 228 -5.71 8.95 18.04
N ILE A 229 -4.95 7.87 17.81
CA ILE A 229 -5.52 6.58 17.34
C ILE A 229 -6.43 5.93 18.40
N PRO A 230 -6.02 5.71 19.66
CA PRO A 230 -6.90 5.20 20.68
C PRO A 230 -8.15 6.06 20.88
N VAL A 231 -7.99 7.40 20.83
CA VAL A 231 -9.13 8.32 20.94
C VAL A 231 -10.11 8.11 19.78
N SER A 232 -9.63 7.95 18.56
CA SER A 232 -10.51 7.70 17.42
C SER A 232 -11.22 6.33 17.52
N ALA A 233 -10.54 5.32 18.07
CA ALA A 233 -11.12 3.99 18.28
C ALA A 233 -12.21 3.97 19.36
N LEU A 234 -12.13 4.87 20.34
CA LEU A 234 -13.18 5.02 21.38
C LEU A 234 -14.43 5.73 20.85
N LEU A 235 -14.34 6.43 19.73
CA LEU A 235 -15.45 7.15 19.10
C LEU A 235 -16.20 6.29 18.04
N MET A 236 -15.70 5.10 17.75
CA MET A 236 -16.31 4.12 16.85
C MET A 236 -17.22 3.14 17.60
#